data_f768d97cf15ddb8844b0900e528ff96c
#
_entry.id   f768d97cf15ddb8844b0900e528ff96c
#
_cell.length_a   1.000
_cell.length_b   1.000
_cell.length_c   1.000
_cell.angle_alpha   90.00
_cell.angle_beta   90.00
_cell.angle_gamma   90.00
#
_symmetry.space_group_name_H-M   'P 1'
#
loop_
_entity.id
_entity.type
_entity.pdbx_description
1 polymer ?
#
loop_
_entity_poly.entity_id
_entity_poly.type
_entity_poly.pdbx_seq_one_letter_code
_entity_poly.pdbx_strand_id
1 'polypeptide(L)'
;MNNYRKPLPGTALHFFDAQAAVEDIRPGAWATLPYTCRVHAENLVRRSDASLLTGYLTQIIERKRERDFPWFPARVVCHDILGQTALVDLAGLRDAIAGQGADPAAVNPVVPVQLIVDHSLAVECGGDDPKALEKNRAIEDRRNADRFHFIDW
;
A
#
# COMPACT_ATOMS: atom_id res chain seq x y z
N MET A 1 13.52 -17.13 -13.71
CA MET A 1 13.96 -16.42 -12.49
C MET A 1 14.10 -14.94 -12.83
N ASN A 2 13.72 -14.03 -11.93
CA ASN A 2 13.91 -12.60 -12.16
C ASN A 2 15.39 -12.24 -11.95
N ASN A 3 16.10 -11.90 -13.02
CA ASN A 3 17.55 -11.62 -13.02
C ASN A 3 17.92 -10.39 -12.15
N TYR A 4 16.96 -9.57 -11.80
CA TYR A 4 17.15 -8.34 -11.03
C TYR A 4 16.85 -8.51 -9.54
N ARG A 5 16.46 -9.70 -9.08
CA ARG A 5 16.30 -9.98 -7.65
C ARG A 5 17.66 -10.26 -7.03
N LYS A 6 18.14 -9.36 -6.20
CA LYS A 6 19.47 -9.41 -5.57
C LYS A 6 19.39 -9.49 -4.05
N PRO A 7 20.33 -10.12 -3.37
CA PRO A 7 20.40 -10.11 -1.91
C PRO A 7 20.72 -8.69 -1.42
N LEU A 8 20.07 -8.29 -0.34
CA LEU A 8 20.41 -7.02 0.34
C LEU A 8 21.59 -7.27 1.30
N PRO A 9 22.77 -6.66 1.07
CA PRO A 9 23.95 -6.93 1.86
C PRO A 9 23.73 -6.77 3.36
N GLY A 10 24.26 -7.68 4.15
CA GLY A 10 24.14 -7.67 5.61
C GLY A 10 22.78 -8.11 6.16
N THR A 11 21.88 -8.63 5.34
CA THR A 11 20.55 -9.10 5.74
C THR A 11 20.18 -10.42 5.06
N ALA A 12 19.11 -11.07 5.54
CA ALA A 12 18.49 -12.21 4.85
C ALA A 12 17.46 -11.76 3.77
N LEU A 13 17.34 -10.47 3.53
CA LEU A 13 16.35 -9.90 2.61
C LEU A 13 16.88 -9.80 1.18
N HIS A 14 15.96 -9.60 0.25
CA HIS A 14 16.26 -9.36 -1.15
C HIS A 14 15.58 -8.06 -1.58
N PHE A 15 16.16 -7.44 -2.61
CA PHE A 15 15.55 -6.29 -3.28
C PHE A 15 15.49 -6.54 -4.79
N PHE A 16 14.70 -5.75 -5.49
CA PHE A 16 14.61 -5.77 -6.94
C PHE A 16 15.36 -4.56 -7.49
N ASP A 17 16.43 -4.83 -8.23
CA ASP A 17 17.32 -3.81 -8.78
C ASP A 17 16.72 -3.18 -10.05
N ALA A 18 15.78 -2.26 -9.82
CA ALA A 18 15.14 -1.53 -10.91
C ALA A 18 16.11 -0.61 -11.67
N GLN A 19 17.15 -0.14 -10.99
CA GLN A 19 18.19 0.65 -11.64
C GLN A 19 18.91 -0.18 -12.70
N ALA A 20 19.39 -1.37 -12.33
CA ALA A 20 20.06 -2.24 -13.28
C ALA A 20 19.15 -2.59 -14.47
N ALA A 21 17.87 -2.88 -14.23
CA ALA A 21 16.91 -3.18 -15.29
C ALA A 21 16.70 -2.03 -16.28
N VAL A 22 16.69 -0.80 -15.79
CA VAL A 22 16.56 0.40 -16.63
C VAL A 22 17.87 0.68 -17.40
N GLU A 23 19.02 0.57 -16.73
CA GLU A 23 20.35 0.79 -17.33
C GLU A 23 20.68 -0.26 -18.40
N ASP A 24 20.22 -1.51 -18.25
CA ASP A 24 20.37 -2.56 -19.27
C ASP A 24 19.64 -2.24 -20.58
N ILE A 25 18.54 -1.45 -20.49
CA ILE A 25 17.78 -1.00 -21.67
C ILE A 25 18.43 0.24 -22.28
N ARG A 26 18.75 1.22 -21.44
CA ARG A 26 19.35 2.48 -21.87
C ARG A 26 20.32 3.00 -20.81
N PRO A 27 21.63 2.87 -21.03
CA PRO A 27 22.65 3.42 -20.14
C PRO A 27 22.44 4.92 -19.86
N GLY A 28 22.51 5.30 -18.58
CA GLY A 28 22.29 6.68 -18.11
C GLY A 28 20.83 7.08 -17.95
N ALA A 29 19.86 6.22 -18.30
CA ALA A 29 18.44 6.56 -18.22
C ALA A 29 17.96 6.72 -16.77
N TRP A 30 18.45 5.89 -15.84
CA TRP A 30 18.02 5.94 -14.45
C TRP A 30 18.22 7.32 -13.81
N ALA A 31 19.35 7.96 -14.07
CA ALA A 31 19.67 9.27 -13.51
C ALA A 31 18.67 10.36 -13.94
N THR A 32 18.07 10.21 -15.12
CA THR A 32 17.12 11.19 -15.69
C THR A 32 15.66 10.90 -15.38
N LEU A 33 15.36 9.72 -14.82
CA LEU A 33 13.99 9.35 -14.47
C LEU A 33 13.50 10.11 -13.22
N PRO A 34 12.28 10.68 -13.26
CA PRO A 34 11.59 11.14 -12.06
C PRO A 34 11.43 10.01 -11.03
N TYR A 35 11.38 10.34 -9.74
CA TYR A 35 11.22 9.34 -8.69
C TYR A 35 9.96 8.48 -8.85
N THR A 36 8.84 9.07 -9.27
CA THR A 36 7.61 8.33 -9.58
C THR A 36 7.83 7.26 -10.64
N CYS A 37 8.57 7.58 -11.70
CA CYS A 37 8.93 6.61 -12.74
C CYS A 37 9.84 5.50 -12.21
N ARG A 38 10.74 5.80 -11.27
CA ARG A 38 11.59 4.78 -10.62
C ARG A 38 10.76 3.83 -9.77
N VAL A 39 9.74 4.34 -9.05
CA VAL A 39 8.78 3.52 -8.29
C VAL A 39 8.00 2.59 -9.21
N HIS A 40 7.50 3.11 -10.35
CA HIS A 40 6.84 2.28 -11.36
C HIS A 40 7.78 1.23 -11.95
N ALA A 41 9.03 1.59 -12.24
CA ALA A 41 10.03 0.65 -12.73
C ALA A 41 10.28 -0.49 -11.72
N GLU A 42 10.41 -0.17 -10.42
CA GLU A 42 10.56 -1.20 -9.38
C GLU A 42 9.34 -2.13 -9.32
N ASN A 43 8.13 -1.58 -9.34
CA ASN A 43 6.91 -2.38 -9.38
C ASN A 43 6.91 -3.37 -10.55
N LEU A 44 7.29 -2.92 -11.74
CA LEU A 44 7.34 -3.76 -12.93
C LEU A 44 8.42 -4.84 -12.84
N VAL A 45 9.63 -4.49 -12.40
CA VAL A 45 10.71 -5.46 -12.18
C VAL A 45 10.31 -6.53 -11.17
N ARG A 46 9.60 -6.16 -10.14
CA ARG A 46 9.15 -7.06 -9.07
C ARG A 46 8.00 -7.97 -9.48
N ARG A 47 7.09 -7.51 -10.31
CA ARG A 47 5.77 -8.15 -10.49
C ARG A 47 5.35 -8.44 -11.93
N SER A 48 6.00 -7.84 -12.93
CA SER A 48 5.61 -8.10 -14.32
C SER A 48 6.03 -9.48 -14.80
N ASP A 49 5.33 -9.94 -15.81
CA ASP A 49 5.80 -11.03 -16.65
C ASP A 49 7.12 -10.63 -17.32
N ALA A 50 8.08 -11.54 -17.30
CA ALA A 50 9.42 -11.29 -17.86
C ALA A 50 9.39 -10.96 -19.36
N SER A 51 8.44 -11.52 -20.10
CA SER A 51 8.26 -11.27 -21.54
C SER A 51 7.77 -9.84 -21.85
N LEU A 52 7.12 -9.18 -20.90
CA LEU A 52 6.54 -7.84 -21.06
C LEU A 52 7.41 -6.73 -20.43
N LEU A 53 8.31 -7.11 -19.53
CA LEU A 53 9.09 -6.17 -18.72
C LEU A 53 9.85 -5.14 -19.56
N THR A 54 10.57 -5.58 -20.57
CA THR A 54 11.37 -4.68 -21.44
C THR A 54 10.47 -3.64 -22.12
N GLY A 55 9.32 -4.05 -22.64
CA GLY A 55 8.37 -3.14 -23.28
C GLY A 55 7.80 -2.10 -22.33
N TYR A 56 7.46 -2.50 -21.09
CA TYR A 56 6.96 -1.59 -20.06
C TYR A 56 8.03 -0.60 -19.60
N LEU A 57 9.26 -1.07 -19.36
CA LEU A 57 10.35 -0.18 -18.97
C LEU A 57 10.73 0.79 -20.08
N THR A 58 10.73 0.34 -21.32
CA THR A 58 11.00 1.22 -22.47
C THR A 58 10.02 2.38 -22.55
N GLN A 59 8.72 2.14 -22.40
CA GLN A 59 7.75 3.24 -22.42
C GLN A 59 7.92 4.22 -21.23
N ILE A 60 8.33 3.74 -20.05
CA ILE A 60 8.66 4.60 -18.90
C ILE A 60 9.88 5.48 -19.23
N ILE A 61 10.94 4.88 -19.78
CA ILE A 61 12.17 5.58 -20.16
C ILE A 61 11.88 6.65 -21.23
N GLU A 62 11.04 6.32 -22.20
CA GLU A 62 10.65 7.21 -23.30
C GLU A 62 9.50 8.16 -22.94
N ARG A 63 8.91 8.02 -21.74
CA ARG A 63 7.76 8.79 -21.27
C ARG A 63 6.55 8.68 -22.18
N LYS A 64 6.39 7.51 -22.79
CA LYS A 64 5.23 7.16 -23.60
C LYS A 64 4.12 6.59 -22.73
N ARG A 65 2.89 6.62 -23.24
CA ARG A 65 1.69 6.10 -22.57
C ARG A 65 0.88 5.25 -23.55
N GLU A 66 1.56 4.30 -24.18
CA GLU A 66 0.98 3.49 -25.26
C GLU A 66 0.29 2.23 -24.74
N ARG A 67 0.69 1.75 -23.55
CA ARG A 67 0.17 0.53 -22.94
C ARG A 67 -0.05 0.71 -21.46
N ASP A 68 -1.15 0.20 -20.97
CA ASP A 68 -1.36 0.03 -19.54
C ASP A 68 -0.41 -1.04 -19.00
N PHE A 69 0.04 -0.86 -17.78
CA PHE A 69 0.84 -1.85 -17.07
C PHE A 69 0.28 -2.07 -15.66
N PRO A 70 0.48 -3.28 -15.09
CA PRO A 70 -0.05 -3.60 -13.78
C PRO A 70 0.64 -2.80 -12.67
N TRP A 71 -0.16 -2.36 -11.70
CA TRP A 71 0.34 -1.76 -10.48
C TRP A 71 0.05 -2.67 -9.29
N PHE A 72 1.11 -3.07 -8.59
CA PHE A 72 1.05 -3.91 -7.40
C PHE A 72 1.71 -3.17 -6.23
N PRO A 73 0.97 -2.39 -5.45
CA PRO A 73 1.51 -1.74 -4.27
C PRO A 73 2.00 -2.78 -3.27
N ALA A 74 3.00 -2.43 -2.47
CA ALA A 74 3.47 -3.31 -1.40
C ALA A 74 2.44 -3.38 -0.25
N ARG A 75 1.67 -2.31 -0.06
CA ARG A 75 0.60 -2.18 0.92
C ARG A 75 -0.32 -1.02 0.52
N VAL A 76 -1.50 -1.01 1.10
CA VAL A 76 -2.43 0.11 1.06
C VAL A 76 -2.49 0.73 2.45
N VAL A 77 -2.40 2.05 2.55
CA VAL A 77 -2.57 2.79 3.79
C VAL A 77 -3.81 3.65 3.65
N CYS A 78 -4.76 3.46 4.57
CA CYS A 78 -5.99 4.23 4.65
C CYS A 78 -6.04 4.95 6.00
N HIS A 79 -6.51 6.19 6.04
CA HIS A 79 -6.90 6.76 7.32
C HIS A 79 -8.27 6.18 7.76
N ASP A 80 -8.56 6.26 9.05
CA ASP A 80 -9.70 5.57 9.65
C ASP A 80 -11.08 6.01 9.14
N ILE A 81 -11.26 7.28 8.76
CA ILE A 81 -12.57 7.77 8.28
C ILE A 81 -12.92 7.14 6.91
N LEU A 82 -12.03 7.24 5.93
CA LEU A 82 -12.28 6.69 4.59
C LEU A 82 -12.05 5.16 4.54
N GLY A 83 -11.10 4.65 5.31
CA GLY A 83 -10.84 3.22 5.39
C GLY A 83 -12.01 2.43 6.00
N GLN A 84 -12.78 3.03 6.88
CA GLN A 84 -13.98 2.40 7.45
C GLN A 84 -15.03 2.06 6.38
N THR A 85 -15.22 2.92 5.39
CA THR A 85 -16.13 2.64 4.26
C THR A 85 -15.70 1.38 3.50
N ALA A 86 -14.40 1.24 3.22
CA ALA A 86 -13.88 0.04 2.57
C ALA A 86 -14.08 -1.23 3.41
N LEU A 87 -13.97 -1.14 4.74
CA LEU A 87 -14.26 -2.26 5.64
C LEU A 87 -15.74 -2.66 5.60
N VAL A 88 -16.65 -1.68 5.57
CA VAL A 88 -18.10 -1.95 5.44
C VAL A 88 -18.39 -2.68 4.13
N ASP A 89 -17.79 -2.25 3.03
CA ASP A 89 -17.95 -2.91 1.73
C ASP A 89 -17.41 -4.35 1.75
N LEU A 90 -16.24 -4.58 2.37
CA LEU A 90 -15.67 -5.93 2.52
C LEU A 90 -16.56 -6.81 3.40
N ALA A 91 -17.11 -6.28 4.49
CA ALA A 91 -18.06 -7.01 5.35
C ALA A 91 -19.32 -7.41 4.58
N GLY A 92 -19.92 -6.47 3.82
CA GLY A 92 -21.08 -6.75 2.98
C GLY A 92 -20.81 -7.80 1.89
N LEU A 93 -19.60 -7.78 1.29
CA LEU A 93 -19.20 -8.81 0.33
C LEU A 93 -19.05 -10.19 1.00
N ARG A 94 -18.51 -10.27 2.20
CA ARG A 94 -18.41 -11.52 2.96
C ARG A 94 -19.77 -12.09 3.30
N ASP A 95 -20.71 -11.24 3.75
CA ASP A 95 -22.08 -11.65 4.01
C ASP A 95 -22.78 -12.18 2.76
N ALA A 96 -22.61 -11.50 1.63
CA ALA A 96 -23.18 -11.93 0.36
C ALA A 96 -22.64 -13.29 -0.12
N ILE A 97 -21.33 -13.52 0.04
CA ILE A 97 -20.69 -14.81 -0.30
C ILE A 97 -21.14 -15.92 0.65
N ALA A 98 -21.20 -15.64 1.95
CA ALA A 98 -21.71 -16.59 2.94
C ALA A 98 -23.18 -16.98 2.67
N GLY A 99 -24.02 -15.99 2.30
CA GLY A 99 -25.40 -16.23 1.89
C GLY A 99 -25.56 -17.13 0.64
N GLN A 100 -24.53 -17.23 -0.17
CA GLN A 100 -24.45 -18.13 -1.34
C GLN A 100 -23.80 -19.49 -0.99
N GLY A 101 -23.44 -19.73 0.26
CA GLY A 101 -22.82 -20.98 0.72
C GLY A 101 -21.33 -21.09 0.39
N ALA A 102 -20.66 -20.00 -0.01
CA ALA A 102 -19.22 -19.96 -0.23
C ALA A 102 -18.45 -19.45 1.00
N ASP A 103 -17.14 -19.68 1.03
CA ASP A 103 -16.30 -19.28 2.15
C ASP A 103 -16.07 -17.75 2.17
N PRO A 104 -16.56 -17.00 3.18
CA PRO A 104 -16.35 -15.57 3.29
C PRO A 104 -14.87 -15.18 3.46
N ALA A 105 -14.01 -16.08 3.97
CA ALA A 105 -12.59 -15.82 4.12
C ALA A 105 -11.86 -15.65 2.78
N ALA A 106 -12.47 -16.05 1.67
CA ALA A 106 -11.94 -15.78 0.33
C ALA A 106 -11.95 -14.27 -0.03
N VAL A 107 -12.78 -13.47 0.65
CA VAL A 107 -12.81 -12.01 0.44
C VAL A 107 -11.79 -11.35 1.36
N ASN A 108 -10.60 -11.13 0.83
CA ASN A 108 -9.52 -10.41 1.52
C ASN A 108 -8.76 -9.55 0.52
N PRO A 109 -8.17 -8.44 0.97
CA PRO A 109 -7.24 -7.66 0.15
C PRO A 109 -6.05 -8.51 -0.31
N VAL A 110 -5.64 -8.34 -1.56
CA VAL A 110 -4.48 -9.05 -2.15
C VAL A 110 -3.16 -8.61 -1.52
N VAL A 111 -3.10 -7.38 -1.02
CA VAL A 111 -1.93 -6.81 -0.34
C VAL A 111 -2.32 -6.36 1.06
N PRO A 112 -1.36 -6.27 2.01
CA PRO A 112 -1.66 -5.76 3.34
C PRO A 112 -2.30 -4.39 3.31
N VAL A 113 -3.38 -4.22 4.05
CA VAL A 113 -4.05 -2.93 4.25
C VAL A 113 -3.83 -2.50 5.69
N GLN A 114 -3.36 -1.27 5.87
CA GLN A 114 -3.16 -0.66 7.18
C GLN A 114 -4.16 0.49 7.33
N LEU A 115 -4.97 0.43 8.38
CA LEU A 115 -5.84 1.51 8.76
C LEU A 115 -5.17 2.30 9.87
N ILE A 116 -5.00 3.61 9.65
CA ILE A 116 -4.31 4.51 10.58
C ILE A 116 -5.32 5.51 11.12
N VAL A 117 -5.38 5.61 12.43
CA VAL A 117 -6.21 6.63 13.11
C VAL A 117 -5.57 7.99 12.87
N ASP A 118 -6.24 8.83 12.08
CA ASP A 118 -5.78 10.16 11.63
C ASP A 118 -6.91 11.20 11.67
N HIS A 119 -7.94 10.97 12.47
CA HIS A 119 -8.99 11.96 12.66
C HIS A 119 -8.59 13.01 13.70
N SER A 120 -9.22 14.17 13.62
CA SER A 120 -8.98 15.27 14.54
C SER A 120 -9.44 14.92 15.97
N LEU A 121 -8.60 15.27 16.94
CA LEU A 121 -8.92 15.15 18.36
C LEU A 121 -9.62 16.42 18.85
N ALA A 122 -10.78 16.28 19.50
CA ALA A 122 -11.40 17.39 20.21
C ALA A 122 -10.72 17.58 21.58
N VAL A 123 -10.05 18.70 21.76
CA VAL A 123 -9.36 19.02 23.01
C VAL A 123 -10.36 19.47 24.07
N GLU A 124 -10.47 18.72 25.19
CA GLU A 124 -11.30 19.05 26.35
C GLU A 124 -10.49 19.41 27.58
N CYS A 125 -9.27 18.89 27.68
CA CYS A 125 -8.31 19.23 28.74
C CYS A 125 -7.25 20.17 28.21
N GLY A 126 -7.03 21.28 28.89
CA GLY A 126 -6.11 22.33 28.47
C GLY A 126 -4.64 22.00 28.72
N GLY A 127 -3.73 22.80 28.10
CA GLY A 127 -2.30 22.62 28.17
C GLY A 127 -1.66 22.85 29.52
N ASP A 128 -2.38 23.43 30.49
CA ASP A 128 -1.91 23.62 31.87
C ASP A 128 -1.95 22.31 32.69
N ASP A 129 -2.68 21.32 32.22
CA ASP A 129 -2.71 20.00 32.83
C ASP A 129 -1.61 19.12 32.24
N PRO A 130 -0.61 18.69 33.05
CA PRO A 130 0.48 17.85 32.56
C PRO A 130 0.01 16.50 31.99
N LYS A 131 -1.24 16.09 32.30
CA LYS A 131 -1.89 14.88 31.77
C LYS A 131 -2.94 15.18 30.70
N ALA A 132 -2.96 16.38 30.14
CA ALA A 132 -3.95 16.77 29.14
C ALA A 132 -3.99 15.82 27.94
N LEU A 133 -2.85 15.41 27.42
CA LEU A 133 -2.76 14.48 26.30
C LEU A 133 -3.42 13.12 26.62
N GLU A 134 -3.05 12.54 27.76
CA GLU A 134 -3.59 11.24 28.19
C GLU A 134 -5.12 11.31 28.40
N LYS A 135 -5.60 12.40 29.02
CA LYS A 135 -7.03 12.60 29.25
C LYS A 135 -7.81 12.77 27.95
N ASN A 136 -7.32 13.62 27.05
CA ASN A 136 -7.96 13.83 25.76
C ASN A 136 -7.99 12.54 24.94
N ARG A 137 -6.91 11.77 24.95
CA ARG A 137 -6.86 10.47 24.28
C ARG A 137 -7.86 9.47 24.86
N ALA A 138 -7.96 9.37 26.19
CA ALA A 138 -8.91 8.48 26.84
C ALA A 138 -10.38 8.88 26.57
N ILE A 139 -10.66 10.17 26.40
CA ILE A 139 -11.97 10.67 26.00
C ILE A 139 -12.28 10.25 24.58
N GLU A 140 -11.32 10.40 23.67
CA GLU A 140 -11.45 10.05 22.25
C GLU A 140 -11.64 8.54 22.07
N ASP A 141 -10.83 7.73 22.72
CA ASP A 141 -10.94 6.26 22.68
C ASP A 141 -12.34 5.79 23.15
N ARG A 142 -12.86 6.40 24.23
CA ARG A 142 -14.21 6.09 24.72
C ARG A 142 -15.32 6.52 23.76
N ARG A 143 -15.18 7.67 23.09
CA ARG A 143 -16.15 8.16 22.10
C ARG A 143 -16.22 7.31 20.86
N ASN A 144 -15.09 6.71 20.49
CA ASN A 144 -14.98 5.89 19.28
C ASN A 144 -14.93 4.38 19.59
N ALA A 145 -15.32 3.96 20.79
CA ALA A 145 -15.20 2.56 21.21
C ALA A 145 -15.92 1.60 20.24
N ASP A 146 -17.16 1.89 19.85
CA ASP A 146 -17.92 1.07 18.90
C ASP A 146 -17.27 1.03 17.52
N ARG A 147 -16.72 2.17 17.06
CA ARG A 147 -16.02 2.30 15.80
C ARG A 147 -14.73 1.49 15.79
N PHE A 148 -13.94 1.58 16.85
CA PHE A 148 -12.70 0.82 16.97
C PHE A 148 -12.97 -0.68 17.11
N HIS A 149 -14.03 -1.05 17.80
CA HIS A 149 -14.47 -2.45 17.86
C HIS A 149 -14.82 -3.01 16.46
N PHE A 150 -15.54 -2.23 15.65
CA PHE A 150 -15.82 -2.61 14.27
C PHE A 150 -14.57 -2.71 13.39
N ILE A 151 -13.60 -1.81 13.59
CA ILE A 151 -12.33 -1.81 12.83
C ILE A 151 -11.45 -3.02 13.18
N ASP A 152 -11.49 -3.48 14.41
CA ASP A 152 -10.71 -4.63 14.90
C ASP A 152 -11.32 -5.98 14.46
N TRP A 153 -12.47 -5.95 13.85
CA TRP A 153 -13.14 -7.12 13.27
C TRP A 153 -12.38 -7.60 12.03
#